data_987117bf130872503cac9497ade7fd86
#
_entry.id   987117bf130872503cac9497ade7fd86
#
_cell.length_a   1.000
_cell.length_b   1.000
_cell.length_c   1.000
_cell.angle_alpha   90.00
_cell.angle_beta   90.00
_cell.angle_gamma   90.00
#
_symmetry.space_group_name_H-M   'P 1'
#
loop_
_entity.id
_entity.type
_entity.pdbx_description
1 polymer ?
#
loop_
_entity_poly.entity_id
_entity_poly.type
_entity_poly.pdbx_seq_one_letter_code
_entity_poly.pdbx_strand_id
1 'polypeptide(L)'
;DNGNFGREEIDVIGPAVERAKAEGFDVVGPWSPDSVFLLGKDGRVDGVVAMYHDQSQIAMKMMGFERGVTIAAGLPIPVATPAHGTAFDIAGQGVANLGATRKAFDVLFQMAAHHHGRQADQSPA
;
A
#
# COMPACT_ATOMS: atom_id res chain seq x y z
N ASP A 1 17.78 -5.76 -14.97
CA ASP A 1 18.39 -6.72 -15.93
C ASP A 1 18.88 -6.06 -17.24
N ASN A 2 18.77 -4.75 -17.33
CA ASN A 2 19.15 -3.93 -18.49
C ASN A 2 18.41 -4.31 -19.79
N GLY A 3 17.16 -4.76 -19.68
CA GLY A 3 16.29 -5.07 -20.81
C GLY A 3 16.46 -6.48 -21.38
N ASN A 4 17.09 -7.40 -20.66
CA ASN A 4 17.26 -8.79 -21.13
C ASN A 4 15.95 -9.58 -21.18
N PHE A 5 15.00 -9.26 -20.30
CA PHE A 5 13.70 -9.94 -20.19
C PHE A 5 12.50 -9.00 -20.36
N GLY A 6 12.75 -7.79 -20.87
CA GLY A 6 11.75 -6.76 -21.09
C GLY A 6 12.38 -5.37 -21.02
N ARG A 7 11.70 -4.38 -21.52
CA ARG A 7 12.23 -3.01 -21.60
C ARG A 7 11.43 -2.01 -20.76
N GLU A 8 10.50 -2.49 -19.95
CA GLU A 8 9.55 -1.67 -19.18
C GLU A 8 10.28 -0.75 -18.19
N GLU A 9 11.36 -1.23 -17.56
CA GLU A 9 12.18 -0.41 -16.67
C GLU A 9 12.91 0.72 -17.43
N ILE A 10 13.31 0.47 -18.69
CA ILE A 10 14.00 1.44 -19.51
C ILE A 10 13.02 2.42 -20.14
N ASP A 11 11.92 1.91 -20.70
CA ASP A 11 11.06 2.70 -21.58
C ASP A 11 9.91 3.37 -20.79
N VAL A 12 9.53 2.88 -19.60
CA VAL A 12 8.38 3.35 -18.83
C VAL A 12 8.74 3.70 -17.38
N ILE A 13 9.27 2.75 -16.60
CA ILE A 13 9.42 2.93 -15.15
C ILE A 13 10.53 3.94 -14.84
N GLY A 14 11.68 3.81 -15.47
CA GLY A 14 12.78 4.77 -15.32
C GLY A 14 12.37 6.21 -15.64
N PRO A 15 11.81 6.49 -16.82
CA PRO A 15 11.26 7.80 -17.14
C PRO A 15 10.20 8.30 -16.15
N ALA A 16 9.33 7.41 -15.63
CA ALA A 16 8.34 7.78 -14.62
C ALA A 16 8.99 8.20 -13.30
N VAL A 17 10.04 7.50 -12.86
CA VAL A 17 10.83 7.87 -11.67
C VAL A 17 11.48 9.24 -11.86
N GLU A 18 12.11 9.51 -12.98
CA GLU A 18 12.75 10.79 -13.25
C GLU A 18 11.73 11.94 -13.32
N ARG A 19 10.56 11.69 -13.90
CA ARG A 19 9.46 12.64 -13.90
C ARG A 19 8.97 12.94 -12.50
N ALA A 20 8.77 11.93 -11.65
CA ALA A 20 8.35 12.12 -10.27
C ALA A 20 9.37 12.95 -9.47
N LYS A 21 10.67 12.72 -9.66
CA LYS A 21 11.73 13.54 -9.06
C LYS A 21 11.62 15.01 -9.52
N ALA A 22 11.40 15.23 -10.80
CA ALA A 22 11.24 16.58 -11.35
C ALA A 22 9.99 17.30 -10.81
N GLU A 23 8.96 16.56 -10.45
CA GLU A 23 7.75 17.06 -9.79
C GLU A 23 7.93 17.26 -8.25
N GLY A 24 9.11 16.97 -7.71
CA GLY A 24 9.45 17.18 -6.30
C GLY A 24 9.17 16.02 -5.36
N PHE A 25 8.85 14.84 -5.88
CA PHE A 25 8.71 13.64 -5.04
C PHE A 25 10.09 13.04 -4.71
N ASP A 26 10.26 12.66 -3.44
CA ASP A 26 11.45 11.90 -2.99
C ASP A 26 11.27 10.43 -3.35
N VAL A 27 11.69 10.07 -4.55
CA VAL A 27 11.57 8.71 -5.06
C VAL A 27 12.92 8.14 -5.48
N VAL A 28 13.09 6.84 -5.29
CA VAL A 28 14.26 6.07 -5.71
C VAL A 28 13.81 4.84 -6.51
N GLY A 29 14.57 4.48 -7.52
CA GLY A 29 14.26 3.30 -8.35
C GLY A 29 14.68 3.50 -9.80
N PRO A 30 14.31 2.56 -10.68
CA PRO A 30 13.65 1.29 -10.37
C PRO A 30 14.53 0.34 -9.56
N TRP A 31 13.91 -0.46 -8.70
CA TRP A 31 14.56 -1.48 -7.90
C TRP A 31 14.07 -2.87 -8.28
N SER A 32 14.90 -3.89 -8.02
CA SER A 32 14.49 -5.26 -8.20
C SER A 32 13.35 -5.64 -7.25
N PRO A 33 12.24 -6.26 -7.73
CA PRO A 33 11.05 -6.53 -6.91
C PRO A 33 11.30 -7.55 -5.80
N ASP A 34 12.32 -8.38 -5.90
CA ASP A 34 12.71 -9.34 -4.87
C ASP A 34 13.43 -8.71 -3.67
N SER A 35 13.96 -7.52 -3.83
CA SER A 35 14.76 -6.82 -2.80
C SER A 35 14.16 -5.50 -2.31
N VAL A 36 13.31 -4.84 -3.10
CA VAL A 36 12.76 -3.52 -2.75
C VAL A 36 11.96 -3.52 -1.44
N PHE A 37 11.28 -4.60 -1.11
CA PHE A 37 10.51 -4.71 0.13
C PHE A 37 11.37 -4.76 1.39
N LEU A 38 12.64 -5.16 1.28
CA LEU A 38 13.60 -5.07 2.38
C LEU A 38 13.90 -3.62 2.73
N LEU A 39 13.92 -2.72 1.74
CA LEU A 39 14.10 -1.28 1.98
C LEU A 39 12.97 -0.71 2.82
N GLY A 40 11.71 -1.09 2.51
CA GLY A 40 10.55 -0.70 3.32
C GLY A 40 10.58 -1.29 4.72
N LYS A 41 10.90 -2.59 4.86
CA LYS A 41 11.04 -3.26 6.14
C LYS A 41 12.10 -2.61 7.04
N ASP A 42 13.22 -2.19 6.45
CA ASP A 42 14.33 -1.57 7.16
C ASP A 42 14.12 -0.06 7.40
N GLY A 43 12.97 0.50 7.02
CA GLY A 43 12.64 1.92 7.17
C GLY A 43 13.47 2.85 6.30
N ARG A 44 14.05 2.35 5.21
CA ARG A 44 14.84 3.14 4.25
C ARG A 44 13.98 3.87 3.24
N VAL A 45 12.75 3.43 3.06
CA VAL A 45 11.69 4.07 2.26
C VAL A 45 10.36 3.98 3.01
N ASP A 46 9.49 4.97 2.83
CA ASP A 46 8.18 5.04 3.49
C ASP A 46 7.12 4.19 2.77
N GLY A 47 7.33 3.89 1.51
CA GLY A 47 6.42 3.10 0.69
C GLY A 47 7.10 2.48 -0.52
N VAL A 48 6.48 1.43 -1.03
CA VAL A 48 6.92 0.71 -2.24
C VAL A 48 5.79 0.71 -3.27
N VAL A 49 6.08 1.20 -4.47
CA VAL A 49 5.17 1.08 -5.62
C VAL A 49 5.53 -0.19 -6.39
N ALA A 50 4.64 -1.17 -6.36
CA ALA A 50 4.82 -2.43 -7.08
C ALA A 50 4.04 -2.43 -8.41
N MET A 51 4.60 -3.04 -9.43
CA MET A 51 3.99 -3.08 -10.76
C MET A 51 2.88 -4.11 -10.88
N TYR A 52 2.91 -5.16 -10.04
CA TYR A 52 1.93 -6.23 -10.00
C TYR A 52 1.39 -6.45 -8.61
N HIS A 53 0.10 -6.74 -8.52
CA HIS A 53 -0.59 -7.10 -7.30
C HIS A 53 0.16 -8.17 -6.49
N ASP A 54 0.60 -9.24 -7.14
CA ASP A 54 1.23 -10.38 -6.45
C ASP A 54 2.58 -10.04 -5.83
N GLN A 55 3.35 -9.13 -6.44
CA GLN A 55 4.61 -8.66 -5.88
C GLN A 55 4.42 -8.07 -4.48
N SER A 56 3.45 -7.18 -4.34
CA SER A 56 3.16 -6.53 -3.05
C SER A 56 2.40 -7.45 -2.09
N GLN A 57 1.46 -8.25 -2.58
CA GLN A 57 0.64 -9.13 -1.73
C GLN A 57 1.44 -10.25 -1.08
N ILE A 58 2.39 -10.85 -1.80
CA ILE A 58 3.28 -11.87 -1.23
C ILE A 58 4.11 -11.24 -0.11
N ALA A 59 4.77 -10.12 -0.38
CA ALA A 59 5.60 -9.43 0.60
C ALA A 59 4.78 -9.03 1.84
N MET A 60 3.62 -8.39 1.67
CA MET A 60 2.74 -7.97 2.75
C MET A 60 2.28 -9.15 3.61
N LYS A 61 1.85 -10.26 3.00
CA LYS A 61 1.39 -11.45 3.71
C LYS A 61 2.52 -12.13 4.50
N MET A 62 3.72 -12.13 3.96
CA MET A 62 4.90 -12.67 4.65
C MET A 62 5.36 -11.79 5.82
N MET A 63 5.14 -10.48 5.74
CA MET A 63 5.48 -9.53 6.81
C MET A 63 4.47 -9.52 7.96
N GLY A 64 3.22 -9.93 7.73
CA GLY A 64 2.21 -9.97 8.78
C GLY A 64 0.78 -10.05 8.27
N PHE A 65 0.37 -11.24 7.84
CA PHE A 65 -0.96 -11.50 7.30
C PHE A 65 -2.11 -11.01 8.20
N GLU A 66 -1.97 -11.16 9.52
CA GLU A 66 -2.99 -10.77 10.50
C GLU A 66 -3.17 -9.26 10.67
N ARG A 67 -2.27 -8.46 10.12
CA ARG A 67 -2.27 -6.99 10.22
C ARG A 67 -2.44 -6.29 8.88
N GLY A 68 -2.50 -7.05 7.81
CA GLY A 68 -2.64 -6.51 6.45
C GLY A 68 -3.98 -5.79 6.27
N VAL A 69 -3.92 -4.56 5.77
CA VAL A 69 -5.08 -3.72 5.45
C VAL A 69 -4.93 -3.20 4.04
N THR A 70 -5.99 -3.27 3.26
CA THR A 70 -6.07 -2.63 1.96
C THR A 70 -6.80 -1.29 2.10
N ILE A 71 -6.20 -0.22 1.62
CA ILE A 71 -6.78 1.13 1.63
C ILE A 71 -7.03 1.55 0.18
N ALA A 72 -8.27 1.95 -0.12
CA ALA A 72 -8.59 2.59 -1.40
C ALA A 72 -8.34 4.10 -1.27
N ALA A 73 -7.21 4.55 -1.82
CA ALA A 73 -6.81 5.96 -1.77
C ALA A 73 -7.51 6.79 -2.87
N GLY A 74 -7.58 8.12 -2.68
CA GLY A 74 -8.12 9.07 -3.65
C GLY A 74 -9.65 9.15 -3.68
N LEU A 75 -10.33 8.54 -2.73
CA LEU A 75 -11.79 8.62 -2.58
C LEU A 75 -12.20 9.77 -1.65
N PRO A 76 -13.42 10.32 -1.83
CA PRO A 76 -13.95 11.40 -0.96
C PRO A 76 -14.11 10.96 0.50
N ILE A 77 -14.28 9.67 0.73
CA ILE A 77 -14.38 9.06 2.07
C ILE A 77 -13.28 8.00 2.23
N PRO A 78 -12.76 7.80 3.44
CA PRO A 78 -11.80 6.72 3.69
C PRO A 78 -12.48 5.35 3.52
N VAL A 79 -11.83 4.48 2.76
CA VAL A 79 -12.27 3.09 2.57
C VAL A 79 -11.09 2.16 2.85
N ALA A 80 -11.29 1.20 3.72
CA ALA A 80 -10.32 0.15 3.98
C ALA A 80 -11.00 -1.20 4.16
N THR A 81 -10.29 -2.25 3.81
CA THR A 81 -10.72 -3.63 4.01
C THR A 81 -9.58 -4.44 4.63
N PRO A 82 -9.87 -5.50 5.39
CA PRO A 82 -8.83 -6.45 5.75
C PRO A 82 -8.27 -7.11 4.49
N ALA A 83 -6.99 -7.46 4.52
CA ALA A 83 -6.30 -8.04 3.37
C ALA A 83 -6.55 -9.56 3.18
N HIS A 84 -7.43 -10.16 3.98
CA HIS A 84 -7.83 -11.55 3.81
C HIS A 84 -9.02 -11.72 2.86
N GLY A 85 -9.19 -12.93 2.32
CA GLY A 85 -10.33 -13.31 1.48
C GLY A 85 -11.62 -13.52 2.28
N THR A 86 -12.64 -14.01 1.61
CA THR A 86 -14.00 -14.23 2.15
C THR A 86 -14.10 -15.39 3.14
N ALA A 87 -13.11 -16.31 3.17
CA ALA A 87 -13.00 -17.41 4.13
C ALA A 87 -14.29 -18.24 4.26
N PHE A 88 -14.91 -18.62 3.14
CA PHE A 88 -16.14 -19.42 3.10
C PHE A 88 -16.01 -20.78 3.79
N ASP A 89 -14.82 -21.33 3.79
CA ASP A 89 -14.47 -22.61 4.42
C ASP A 89 -14.69 -22.62 5.95
N ILE A 90 -14.63 -21.48 6.60
CA ILE A 90 -14.84 -21.32 8.04
C ILE A 90 -16.11 -20.54 8.37
N ALA A 91 -16.97 -20.27 7.40
CA ALA A 91 -18.20 -19.53 7.60
C ALA A 91 -19.11 -20.22 8.64
N GLY A 92 -19.65 -19.48 9.59
CA GLY A 92 -20.51 -20.00 10.66
C GLY A 92 -19.83 -20.77 11.80
N GLN A 93 -18.50 -20.99 11.72
CA GLN A 93 -17.78 -21.77 12.74
C GLN A 93 -17.28 -20.94 13.93
N GLY A 94 -17.31 -19.61 13.85
CA GLY A 94 -16.87 -18.72 14.92
C GLY A 94 -15.35 -18.72 15.18
N VAL A 95 -14.54 -19.20 14.26
CA VAL A 95 -13.07 -19.37 14.40
C VAL A 95 -12.25 -18.34 13.63
N ALA A 96 -12.89 -17.38 12.97
CA ALA A 96 -12.20 -16.37 12.17
C ALA A 96 -11.26 -15.50 13.02
N ASN A 97 -10.04 -15.26 12.50
CA ASN A 97 -9.14 -14.29 13.11
C ASN A 97 -9.57 -12.86 12.74
N LEU A 98 -9.87 -12.04 13.76
CA LEU A 98 -10.34 -10.67 13.58
C LEU A 98 -9.23 -9.61 13.54
N GLY A 99 -7.96 -10.01 13.59
CA GLY A 99 -6.82 -9.09 13.70
C GLY A 99 -6.80 -8.03 12.59
N ALA A 100 -6.85 -8.48 11.33
CA ALA A 100 -6.85 -7.58 10.17
C ALA A 100 -8.11 -6.69 10.11
N THR A 101 -9.29 -7.21 10.49
CA THR A 101 -10.55 -6.44 10.52
C THR A 101 -10.49 -5.33 11.58
N ARG A 102 -10.00 -5.62 12.78
CA ARG A 102 -9.78 -4.61 13.82
C ARG A 102 -8.79 -3.55 13.36
N LYS A 103 -7.67 -3.98 12.75
CA LYS A 103 -6.67 -3.05 12.22
C LYS A 103 -7.24 -2.15 11.11
N ALA A 104 -8.06 -2.70 10.21
CA ALA A 104 -8.74 -1.91 9.19
C ALA A 104 -9.66 -0.84 9.81
N PHE A 105 -10.40 -1.20 10.85
CA PHE A 105 -11.25 -0.25 11.59
C PHE A 105 -10.41 0.86 12.25
N ASP A 106 -9.33 0.52 12.94
CA ASP A 106 -8.44 1.50 13.59
C ASP A 106 -7.84 2.48 12.60
N VAL A 107 -7.40 1.97 11.43
CA VAL A 107 -6.86 2.80 10.35
C VAL A 107 -7.92 3.74 9.79
N LEU A 108 -9.12 3.22 9.52
CA LEU A 108 -10.24 4.05 9.04
C LEU A 108 -10.61 5.14 10.03
N PHE A 109 -10.66 4.83 11.32
CA PHE A 109 -10.95 5.80 12.37
C PHE A 109 -9.91 6.95 12.38
N GLN A 110 -8.63 6.60 12.30
CA GLN A 110 -7.55 7.60 12.22
C GLN A 110 -7.63 8.46 10.96
N MET A 111 -7.90 7.83 9.80
CA MET A 111 -8.06 8.55 8.53
C MET A 111 -9.26 9.51 8.57
N ALA A 112 -10.40 9.07 9.12
CA ALA A 112 -11.59 9.91 9.24
C ALA A 112 -11.35 11.10 10.18
N ALA A 113 -10.72 10.90 11.33
CA ALA A 113 -10.37 11.95 12.25
C ALA A 113 -9.45 13.01 11.61
N HIS A 114 -8.46 12.56 10.83
CA HIS A 114 -7.55 13.44 10.11
C HIS A 114 -8.25 14.22 8.98
N HIS A 115 -9.18 13.58 8.28
CA HIS A 115 -9.97 14.22 7.21
C HIS A 115 -10.88 15.31 7.75
N HIS A 116 -11.55 15.08 8.86
CA HIS A 116 -12.39 16.09 9.53
C HIS A 116 -11.58 17.30 10.03
N GLY A 117 -10.39 17.07 10.58
CA GLY A 117 -9.48 18.14 11.00
C GLY A 117 -9.08 19.07 9.84
N ARG A 118 -8.79 18.51 8.67
CA ARG A 118 -8.43 19.31 7.47
C ARG A 118 -9.60 20.10 6.89
N GLN A 119 -10.82 19.57 6.95
CA GLN A 119 -12.01 20.32 6.48
C GLN A 119 -12.35 21.48 7.40
N ALA A 120 -12.17 21.35 8.71
CA ALA A 120 -12.37 22.43 9.66
C ALA A 120 -11.39 23.60 9.47
N ASP A 121 -10.16 23.32 9.06
CA ASP A 121 -9.11 24.32 8.83
C ASP A 121 -9.25 25.06 7.46
N GLN A 122 -10.05 24.52 6.54
CA GLN A 122 -10.31 25.10 5.21
C GLN A 122 -11.64 25.85 5.11
N SER A 123 -12.41 25.99 6.20
CA SER A 123 -13.64 26.79 6.21
C SER A 123 -13.27 28.26 6.23
N PRO A 124 -13.69 29.07 5.24
CA PRO A 124 -13.45 30.51 5.24
C PRO A 124 -14.20 31.16 6.42
N ALA A 125 -13.52 32.08 7.09
CA ALA A 125 -14.07 32.91 8.15
C ALA A 125 -15.08 33.91 7.59
#